data_56fc26fc23fbf534bd5f04434b398f09
#
_entry.id   56fc26fc23fbf534bd5f04434b398f09
#
_cell.length_a   1.000
_cell.length_b   1.000
_cell.length_c   1.000
_cell.angle_alpha   90.00
_cell.angle_beta   90.00
_cell.angle_gamma   90.00
#
_symmetry.space_group_name_H-M   'P 1'
#
loop_
_entity.id
_entity.type
_entity.pdbx_description
1 polymer ?
#
loop_
_entity_poly.entity_id
_entity_poly.type
_entity_poly.pdbx_seq_one_letter_code
_entity_poly.pdbx_strand_id
1 'polypeptide(L)'
;MEKALWYLLAGTRGGENRARIIRLVDERPRNANKLAGELDVDYNTVRHHLDVLLDHDVVERGGDDYGAMYFLTDRFEHHRETFEEIIDRMD
;
A
#
# COMPACT_ATOMS: atom_id res chain seq x y z
N MET A 1 -13.18 4.95 -4.56
CA MET A 1 -12.05 4.13 -4.07
C MET A 1 -12.35 2.64 -3.99
N GLU A 2 -13.56 2.23 -3.69
CA GLU A 2 -13.86 0.80 -3.53
C GLU A 2 -13.49 -0.05 -4.75
N LYS A 3 -13.90 0.38 -5.94
CA LYS A 3 -13.55 -0.35 -7.16
C LYS A 3 -12.05 -0.41 -7.38
N ALA A 4 -11.35 0.69 -7.09
CA ALA A 4 -9.91 0.73 -7.23
C ALA A 4 -9.23 -0.25 -6.27
N LEU A 5 -9.70 -0.33 -5.02
CA LEU A 5 -9.15 -1.28 -4.05
C LEU A 5 -9.32 -2.72 -4.51
N TRP A 6 -10.53 -3.09 -4.98
CA TRP A 6 -10.73 -4.43 -5.52
C TRP A 6 -9.79 -4.73 -6.68
N TYR A 7 -9.67 -3.78 -7.61
CA TYR A 7 -8.79 -3.93 -8.77
C TYR A 7 -7.32 -4.07 -8.34
N LEU A 8 -6.86 -3.17 -7.48
CA LEU A 8 -5.45 -3.12 -7.08
C LEU A 8 -5.02 -4.33 -6.25
N LEU A 9 -5.92 -4.88 -5.45
CA LEU A 9 -5.58 -5.94 -4.51
C LEU A 9 -5.98 -7.32 -4.99
N ALA A 10 -7.14 -7.46 -5.61
CA ALA A 10 -7.66 -8.76 -6.01
C ALA A 10 -7.71 -8.97 -7.52
N GLY A 11 -7.66 -7.90 -8.30
CA GLY A 11 -7.82 -7.95 -9.75
C GLY A 11 -6.55 -7.90 -10.56
N THR A 12 -5.39 -7.73 -9.91
CA THR A 12 -4.11 -7.60 -10.61
C THR A 12 -3.04 -8.46 -9.96
N ARG A 13 -1.98 -8.69 -10.71
CA ARG A 13 -0.87 -9.54 -10.30
C ARG A 13 -0.13 -9.05 -9.05
N GLY A 14 -0.05 -7.74 -8.85
CA GLY A 14 0.67 -7.16 -7.71
C GLY A 14 -0.15 -7.05 -6.44
N GLY A 15 -1.38 -7.61 -6.44
CA GLY A 15 -2.32 -7.38 -5.35
C GLY A 15 -1.85 -7.85 -3.99
N GLU A 16 -1.25 -9.03 -3.92
CA GLU A 16 -0.79 -9.58 -2.65
C GLU A 16 0.29 -8.69 -2.01
N ASN A 17 1.27 -8.25 -2.80
CA ASN A 17 2.30 -7.36 -2.27
C ASN A 17 1.75 -6.00 -1.90
N ARG A 18 0.79 -5.46 -2.66
CA ARG A 18 0.17 -4.19 -2.29
C ARG A 18 -0.63 -4.31 -1.00
N ALA A 19 -1.33 -5.42 -0.79
CA ALA A 19 -2.03 -5.67 0.48
C ALA A 19 -1.05 -5.72 1.65
N ARG A 20 0.09 -6.37 1.47
CA ARG A 20 1.13 -6.45 2.50
C ARG A 20 1.71 -5.07 2.80
N ILE A 21 1.94 -4.25 1.78
CA ILE A 21 2.43 -2.88 1.96
C ILE A 21 1.44 -2.08 2.80
N ILE A 22 0.16 -2.15 2.47
CA ILE A 22 -0.88 -1.42 3.22
C ILE A 22 -0.87 -1.84 4.69
N ARG A 23 -0.79 -3.13 4.96
CA ARG A 23 -0.77 -3.63 6.34
C ARG A 23 0.44 -3.13 7.12
N LEU A 24 1.62 -3.12 6.49
CA LEU A 24 2.83 -2.64 7.16
C LEU A 24 2.76 -1.13 7.43
N VAL A 25 2.29 -0.37 6.47
CA VAL A 25 2.13 1.08 6.62
C VAL A 25 1.07 1.40 7.69
N ASP A 26 0.04 0.56 7.79
CA ASP A 26 -0.98 0.69 8.81
C ASP A 26 -0.44 0.50 10.23
N GLU A 27 0.50 -0.42 10.41
CA GLU A 27 1.15 -0.61 11.71
C GLU A 27 1.95 0.61 12.11
N ARG A 28 2.70 1.18 11.18
CA ARG A 28 3.43 2.44 11.35
C ARG A 28 3.97 2.89 10.00
N PRO A 29 4.19 4.21 9.82
CA PRO A 29 4.79 4.72 8.59
C PRO A 29 6.19 4.14 8.38
N ARG A 30 6.53 3.88 7.10
CA ARG A 30 7.83 3.33 6.72
C ARG A 30 8.28 3.94 5.42
N ASN A 31 9.59 3.98 5.21
CA ASN A 31 10.14 4.38 3.91
C ASN A 31 10.19 3.16 2.97
N ALA A 32 10.49 3.42 1.68
CA ALA A 32 10.50 2.37 0.68
C ALA A 32 11.56 1.30 0.93
N ASN A 33 12.74 1.68 1.40
CA ASN A 33 13.80 0.72 1.71
C ASN A 33 13.38 -0.25 2.80
N LYS A 34 12.75 0.28 3.84
CA LYS A 34 12.28 -0.54 4.95
C LYS A 34 11.22 -1.53 4.48
N LEU A 35 10.28 -1.05 3.67
CA LEU A 35 9.24 -1.92 3.11
C LEU A 35 9.85 -3.02 2.25
N ALA A 36 10.80 -2.69 1.40
CA ALA A 36 11.46 -3.68 0.55
C ALA A 36 12.14 -4.78 1.40
N GLY A 37 12.83 -4.38 2.45
CA GLY A 37 13.49 -5.33 3.35
C GLY A 37 12.50 -6.21 4.09
N GLU A 38 11.44 -5.63 4.63
CA GLU A 38 10.45 -6.38 5.39
C GLU A 38 9.64 -7.33 4.53
N LEU A 39 9.39 -6.97 3.28
CA LEU A 39 8.64 -7.82 2.34
C LEU A 39 9.54 -8.81 1.62
N ASP A 40 10.84 -8.63 1.69
CA ASP A 40 11.80 -9.39 0.90
C ASP A 40 11.49 -9.29 -0.59
N VAL A 41 11.25 -8.08 -1.05
CA VAL A 41 10.91 -7.76 -2.42
C VAL A 41 11.86 -6.69 -2.92
N ASP A 42 12.22 -6.74 -4.20
CA ASP A 42 13.10 -5.77 -4.83
C ASP A 42 12.62 -4.34 -4.62
N TYR A 43 13.57 -3.44 -4.33
CA TYR A 43 13.27 -2.02 -4.08
C TYR A 43 12.48 -1.38 -5.21
N ASN A 44 12.87 -1.62 -6.46
CA ASN A 44 12.19 -1.02 -7.61
C ASN A 44 10.74 -1.54 -7.73
N THR A 45 10.52 -2.79 -7.40
CA THR A 45 9.18 -3.36 -7.38
C THR A 45 8.31 -2.70 -6.31
N VAL A 46 8.87 -2.50 -5.11
CA VAL A 46 8.17 -1.81 -4.03
C VAL A 46 7.85 -0.37 -4.44
N ARG A 47 8.82 0.34 -5.04
CA ARG A 47 8.59 1.71 -5.52
C ARG A 47 7.47 1.76 -6.55
N HIS A 48 7.40 0.78 -7.45
CA HIS A 48 6.30 0.71 -8.42
C HIS A 48 4.96 0.56 -7.71
N HIS A 49 4.86 -0.34 -6.74
CA HIS A 49 3.62 -0.52 -5.98
C HIS A 49 3.24 0.74 -5.21
N LEU A 50 4.21 1.40 -4.60
CA LEU A 50 3.95 2.64 -3.87
C LEU A 50 3.45 3.74 -4.81
N ASP A 51 4.03 3.84 -6.01
CA ASP A 51 3.58 4.83 -7.00
C ASP A 51 2.12 4.57 -7.41
N VAL A 52 1.76 3.31 -7.61
CA VAL A 52 0.38 2.93 -7.93
C VAL A 52 -0.56 3.30 -6.77
N LEU A 53 -0.16 3.01 -5.55
CA LEU A 53 -0.97 3.35 -4.37
C LEU A 53 -1.09 4.86 -4.16
N LEU A 54 -0.03 5.62 -4.46
CA LEU A 54 -0.07 7.08 -4.43
C LEU A 54 -1.05 7.63 -5.47
N ASP A 55 -1.00 7.10 -6.68
CA ASP A 55 -1.87 7.54 -7.78
C ASP A 55 -3.35 7.33 -7.45
N HIS A 56 -3.66 6.33 -6.67
CA HIS A 56 -5.03 6.02 -6.27
C HIS A 56 -5.41 6.59 -4.90
N ASP A 57 -4.54 7.43 -4.35
CA ASP A 57 -4.78 8.11 -3.06
C ASP A 57 -5.00 7.14 -1.90
N VAL A 58 -4.39 5.98 -1.97
CA VAL A 58 -4.41 5.00 -0.87
C VAL A 58 -3.36 5.36 0.16
N VAL A 59 -2.18 5.77 -0.29
CA VAL A 59 -1.10 6.24 0.57
C VAL A 59 -0.71 7.65 0.19
N GLU A 60 -0.07 8.35 1.13
CA GLU A 60 0.53 9.65 0.87
C GLU A 60 1.98 9.60 1.36
N ARG A 61 2.78 10.50 0.82
CA ARG A 61 4.20 10.55 1.09
C ARG A 61 4.51 11.82 1.88
N GLY A 62 5.21 11.66 3.00
CA GLY A 62 5.62 12.79 3.83
C GLY A 62 7.11 12.79 4.05
N GLY A 63 7.66 13.96 4.34
CA GLY A 63 9.08 14.12 4.58
C GLY A 63 9.86 14.51 3.33
N ASP A 64 11.20 14.62 3.47
CA ASP A 64 12.06 14.94 2.35
C ASP A 64 12.46 13.68 1.58
N ASP A 65 13.23 13.87 0.50
CA ASP A 65 13.62 12.76 -0.37
C ASP A 65 14.42 11.67 0.33
N TYR A 66 15.18 12.03 1.36
CA TYR A 66 15.99 11.07 2.10
C TYR A 66 15.22 10.30 3.14
N GLY A 67 14.26 10.95 3.77
CA GLY A 67 13.49 10.36 4.84
C GLY A 67 12.03 10.22 4.52
N ALA A 68 11.67 10.20 3.24
CA ALA A 68 10.27 10.11 2.85
C ALA A 68 9.61 8.85 3.42
N MET A 69 8.53 9.06 4.15
CA MET A 69 7.75 7.99 4.77
C MET A 69 6.40 7.92 4.07
N TYR A 70 5.81 6.74 4.10
CA TYR A 70 4.48 6.53 3.52
C TYR A 70 3.47 6.34 4.62
N PHE A 71 2.29 6.93 4.43
CA PHE A 71 1.18 6.93 5.39
C PHE A 71 -0.09 6.55 4.66
N LEU A 72 -1.02 5.92 5.37
CA LEU A 72 -2.36 5.73 4.80
C LEU A 72 -3.09 7.07 4.79
N THR A 73 -3.87 7.32 3.74
CA THR A 73 -4.62 8.56 3.62
C THR A 73 -5.91 8.50 4.43
N ASP A 74 -6.47 9.67 4.76
CA ASP A 74 -7.80 9.74 5.39
C ASP A 74 -8.85 9.13 4.46
N ARG A 75 -8.69 9.32 3.15
CA ARG A 75 -9.61 8.75 2.17
C ARG A 75 -9.62 7.23 2.25
N PHE A 76 -8.45 6.59 2.35
CA PHE A 76 -8.36 5.15 2.55
C PHE A 76 -9.07 4.74 3.84
N GLU A 77 -8.89 5.49 4.92
CA GLU A 77 -9.49 5.17 6.21
C GLU A 77 -11.02 5.08 6.13
N HIS A 78 -11.64 5.90 5.29
CA HIS A 78 -13.09 5.84 5.06
C HIS A 78 -13.53 4.57 4.34
N HIS A 79 -12.58 3.82 3.76
CA HIS A 79 -12.84 2.59 3.02
C HIS A 79 -12.15 1.38 3.65
N ARG A 80 -11.76 1.50 4.91
CA ARG A 80 -11.05 0.43 5.62
C ARG A 80 -11.85 -0.87 5.65
N GLU A 81 -13.16 -0.79 5.82
CA GLU A 81 -14.01 -1.98 5.83
C GLU A 81 -13.93 -2.73 4.50
N THR A 82 -13.91 -1.99 3.39
CA THR A 82 -13.74 -2.61 2.07
C THR A 82 -12.39 -3.32 1.99
N PHE A 83 -11.34 -2.68 2.47
CA PHE A 83 -10.01 -3.29 2.50
C PHE A 83 -10.03 -4.61 3.29
N GLU A 84 -10.61 -4.61 4.48
CA GLU A 84 -10.67 -5.81 5.32
C GLU A 84 -11.47 -6.92 4.63
N GLU A 85 -12.56 -6.57 3.96
CA GLU A 85 -13.35 -7.53 3.20
C GLU A 85 -12.54 -8.16 2.08
N ILE A 86 -11.77 -7.36 1.36
CA ILE A 86 -10.92 -7.85 0.27
C ILE A 86 -9.86 -8.81 0.81
N ILE A 87 -9.21 -8.43 1.92
CA ILE A 87 -8.17 -9.26 2.54
C ILE A 87 -8.76 -10.61 2.95
N ASP A 88 -9.94 -10.64 3.54
CA ASP A 88 -10.59 -11.88 3.93
C ASP A 88 -10.82 -12.81 2.72
N ARG A 89 -11.13 -12.24 1.58
CA ARG A 89 -11.37 -13.03 0.36
C ARG A 89 -10.10 -13.49 -0.32
N MET A 90 -8.99 -12.82 -0.06
CA MET A 90 -7.70 -13.19 -0.64
C MET A 90 -7.04 -14.37 0.09
N ASP A 91 -7.43 -14.62 1.31
CA ASP A 91 -6.86 -15.70 2.14
C ASP A 91 -7.51 -17.06 1.89
#